data_415b14595f98ede2d1cc36d4efbae1ac
#
_entry.id   415b14595f98ede2d1cc36d4efbae1ac
#
_cell.length_a   1.000
_cell.length_b   1.000
_cell.length_c   1.000
_cell.angle_alpha   90.00
_cell.angle_beta   90.00
_cell.angle_gamma   90.00
#
_symmetry.space_group_name_H-M   'P 1'
#
loop_
_entity.id
_entity.type
_entity.pdbx_description
1 polymer ?
#
loop_
_entity_poly.entity_id
_entity_poly.type
_entity_poly.pdbx_seq_one_letter_code
_entity_poly.pdbx_strand_id
1 'polypeptide(L)'
;MQNQIEETESTEIMEKSQIKKQSLTYLFFKRLTDIVLSLLALICFSPVFLGVWIANRFGDNKGPLFFKQTRIGKNGKPFKMYKFRSMIVNADEMLHSNIELYEKYVENNYKLEPDEDPRITNLGRWLRRTSIDEIPQFINILKGDMSIVGPRPVVKEELKEYGDRVDKFLSVKPGAMGLWQASGRSNIGYPERCDLELSYVDHASYWYCLLYTSPSPRDRSVS
;
A
#
# COMPACT_ATOMS: atom_id res chain seq x y z
N MET A 1 -24.02 -33.92 9.63
CA MET A 1 -22.58 -33.65 9.65
C MET A 1 -21.93 -33.79 8.28
N GLN A 2 -22.12 -34.90 7.54
CA GLN A 2 -21.61 -35.09 6.17
C GLN A 2 -22.20 -34.08 5.16
N ASN A 3 -23.51 -33.82 5.17
CA ASN A 3 -24.16 -32.86 4.28
C ASN A 3 -23.69 -31.39 4.51
N GLN A 4 -23.33 -31.03 5.74
CA GLN A 4 -22.77 -29.70 6.03
C GLN A 4 -21.34 -29.54 5.51
N ILE A 5 -20.56 -30.63 5.49
CA ILE A 5 -19.19 -30.61 4.96
C ILE A 5 -19.25 -30.51 3.42
N GLU A 6 -20.15 -31.23 2.74
CA GLU A 6 -20.33 -31.15 1.29
C GLU A 6 -20.88 -29.79 0.82
N GLU A 7 -21.80 -29.17 1.58
CA GLU A 7 -22.26 -27.80 1.31
C GLU A 7 -21.14 -26.76 1.51
N THR A 8 -20.31 -26.92 2.53
CA THR A 8 -19.18 -26.01 2.78
C THR A 8 -18.11 -26.16 1.70
N GLU A 9 -17.75 -27.40 1.31
CA GLU A 9 -16.82 -27.66 0.21
C GLU A 9 -17.34 -27.17 -1.15
N SER A 10 -18.61 -27.37 -1.43
CA SER A 10 -19.22 -26.89 -2.69
C SER A 10 -19.32 -25.36 -2.74
N THR A 11 -19.54 -24.70 -1.62
CA THR A 11 -19.55 -23.24 -1.51
C THR A 11 -18.13 -22.68 -1.66
N GLU A 12 -17.12 -23.28 -1.04
CA GLU A 12 -15.71 -22.90 -1.22
C GLU A 12 -15.22 -23.11 -2.68
N ILE A 13 -15.67 -24.20 -3.32
CA ILE A 13 -15.33 -24.49 -4.72
C ILE A 13 -16.02 -23.48 -5.66
N MET A 14 -17.27 -23.09 -5.39
CA MET A 14 -17.99 -22.07 -6.14
C MET A 14 -17.36 -20.68 -5.96
N GLU A 15 -16.91 -20.33 -4.76
CA GLU A 15 -16.28 -19.04 -4.49
C GLU A 15 -14.85 -18.94 -5.08
N LYS A 16 -14.07 -20.01 -5.02
CA LYS A 16 -12.80 -20.13 -5.77
C LYS A 16 -12.98 -20.09 -7.29
N SER A 17 -14.12 -20.51 -7.82
CA SER A 17 -14.43 -20.42 -9.24
C SER A 17 -14.74 -19.01 -9.73
N GLN A 18 -15.03 -18.07 -8.84
CA GLN A 18 -15.32 -16.65 -9.17
C GLN A 18 -14.08 -15.79 -9.35
N ILE A 19 -12.87 -16.28 -9.03
CA ILE A 19 -11.64 -15.53 -9.28
C ILE A 19 -11.37 -15.54 -10.79
N LYS A 20 -11.68 -14.42 -11.44
CA LYS A 20 -11.44 -14.23 -12.88
C LYS A 20 -9.96 -14.42 -13.20
N LYS A 21 -9.61 -15.52 -13.89
CA LYS A 21 -8.24 -15.75 -14.35
C LYS A 21 -7.85 -14.66 -15.34
N GLN A 22 -6.85 -13.88 -15.00
CA GLN A 22 -6.30 -12.84 -15.87
C GLN A 22 -5.56 -13.51 -17.05
N SER A 23 -5.73 -12.95 -18.26
CA SER A 23 -5.03 -13.44 -19.45
C SER A 23 -3.49 -13.35 -19.27
N LEU A 24 -2.76 -14.36 -19.71
CA LEU A 24 -1.30 -14.37 -19.70
C LEU A 24 -0.73 -13.18 -20.48
N THR A 25 -1.35 -12.83 -21.61
CA THR A 25 -0.97 -11.66 -22.41
C THR A 25 -1.09 -10.36 -21.60
N TYR A 26 -2.21 -10.19 -20.89
CA TYR A 26 -2.38 -9.03 -19.98
C TYR A 26 -1.31 -8.99 -18.89
N LEU A 27 -1.04 -10.13 -18.24
CA LEU A 27 -0.02 -10.20 -17.18
C LEU A 27 1.38 -9.89 -17.70
N PHE A 28 1.71 -10.34 -18.92
CA PHE A 28 2.98 -10.03 -19.57
C PHE A 28 3.13 -8.53 -19.83
N PHE A 29 2.18 -7.91 -20.52
CA PHE A 29 2.24 -6.48 -20.82
C PHE A 29 2.19 -5.63 -19.57
N LYS A 30 1.36 -5.99 -18.58
CA LYS A 30 1.33 -5.32 -17.29
C LYS A 30 2.70 -5.37 -16.61
N ARG A 31 3.34 -6.55 -16.59
CA ARG A 31 4.67 -6.69 -15.98
C ARG A 31 5.75 -5.90 -16.72
N LEU A 32 5.71 -5.88 -18.04
CA LEU A 32 6.62 -5.09 -18.86
C LEU A 32 6.48 -3.59 -18.55
N THR A 33 5.25 -3.09 -18.51
CA THR A 33 4.93 -1.71 -18.14
C THR A 33 5.40 -1.38 -16.72
N ASP A 34 5.13 -2.27 -15.74
CA ASP A 34 5.59 -2.12 -14.37
C ASP A 34 7.13 -1.95 -14.30
N ILE A 35 7.88 -2.76 -15.05
CA ILE A 35 9.35 -2.70 -15.07
C ILE A 35 9.83 -1.38 -15.71
N VAL A 36 9.33 -1.07 -16.92
CA VAL A 36 9.78 0.11 -17.68
C VAL A 36 9.50 1.40 -16.91
N LEU A 37 8.26 1.57 -16.42
CA LEU A 37 7.89 2.78 -15.69
C LEU A 37 8.61 2.89 -14.35
N SER A 38 8.84 1.77 -13.65
CA SER A 38 9.59 1.79 -12.38
C SER A 38 11.06 2.15 -12.59
N LEU A 39 11.69 1.65 -13.65
CA LEU A 39 13.06 2.05 -14.00
C LEU A 39 13.15 3.53 -14.31
N LEU A 40 12.25 4.03 -15.16
CA LEU A 40 12.20 5.46 -15.50
C LEU A 40 11.96 6.32 -14.25
N ALA A 41 11.03 5.90 -13.37
CA ALA A 41 10.77 6.61 -12.12
C ALA A 41 12.02 6.65 -11.22
N LEU A 42 12.71 5.52 -11.01
CA LEU A 42 13.91 5.47 -10.19
C LEU A 42 15.05 6.31 -10.75
N ILE A 43 15.22 6.35 -12.07
CA ILE A 43 16.20 7.23 -12.73
C ILE A 43 15.82 8.70 -12.53
N CYS A 44 14.57 9.06 -12.80
CA CYS A 44 14.06 10.42 -12.65
C CYS A 44 14.17 10.92 -11.20
N PHE A 45 13.82 10.08 -10.23
CA PHE A 45 13.88 10.44 -8.81
C PHE A 45 15.24 10.15 -8.14
N SER A 46 16.27 9.75 -8.90
CA SER A 46 17.61 9.53 -8.33
C SER A 46 18.19 10.73 -7.59
N PRO A 47 17.98 12.01 -8.01
CA PRO A 47 18.42 13.18 -7.24
C PRO A 47 17.71 13.27 -5.88
N VAL A 48 16.43 12.85 -5.80
CA VAL A 48 15.69 12.83 -4.53
C VAL A 48 16.28 11.79 -3.57
N PHE A 49 16.64 10.59 -4.07
CA PHE A 49 17.33 9.59 -3.25
C PHE A 49 18.64 10.14 -2.68
N LEU A 50 19.42 10.84 -3.52
CA LEU A 50 20.66 11.47 -3.07
C LEU A 50 20.41 12.56 -2.02
N GLY A 51 19.43 13.44 -2.25
CA GLY A 51 19.08 14.51 -1.32
C GLY A 51 18.62 13.96 0.04
N VAL A 52 17.72 12.97 0.05
CA VAL A 52 17.25 12.33 1.29
C VAL A 52 18.39 11.56 1.97
N TRP A 53 19.28 10.91 1.21
CA TRP A 53 20.44 10.23 1.76
C TRP A 53 21.39 11.20 2.46
N ILE A 54 21.66 12.36 1.86
CA ILE A 54 22.47 13.42 2.47
C ILE A 54 21.80 13.93 3.74
N ALA A 55 20.51 14.28 3.68
CA ALA A 55 19.76 14.78 4.82
C ALA A 55 19.74 13.80 6.01
N ASN A 56 19.72 12.49 5.75
CA ASN A 56 19.78 11.44 6.77
C ASN A 56 21.17 11.30 7.46
N ARG A 57 22.13 12.16 7.13
CA ARG A 57 23.43 12.24 7.85
C ARG A 57 23.42 13.26 8.98
N PHE A 58 22.40 14.12 9.04
CA PHE A 58 22.38 15.26 9.93
C PHE A 58 21.13 15.29 10.83
N GLY A 59 21.31 15.84 12.05
CA GLY A 59 20.24 16.11 13.00
C GLY A 59 19.36 14.91 13.32
N ASP A 60 18.07 15.16 13.51
CA ASP A 60 17.05 14.16 13.87
C ASP A 60 16.80 13.11 12.78
N ASN A 61 17.27 13.38 11.58
CA ASN A 61 17.16 12.45 10.45
C ASN A 61 18.29 11.42 10.42
N LYS A 62 19.30 11.51 11.29
CA LYS A 62 20.45 10.59 11.30
C LYS A 62 19.99 9.13 11.43
N GLY A 63 20.39 8.29 10.45
CA GLY A 63 20.08 6.86 10.46
C GLY A 63 19.86 6.27 9.06
N PRO A 64 19.22 5.07 8.97
CA PRO A 64 19.03 4.37 7.71
C PRO A 64 18.12 5.15 6.76
N LEU A 65 18.43 5.07 5.45
CA LEU A 65 17.65 5.73 4.40
C LEU A 65 16.23 5.18 4.31
N PHE A 66 16.09 3.86 4.40
CA PHE A 66 14.83 3.18 4.20
C PHE A 66 14.23 2.66 5.50
N PHE A 67 12.94 2.87 5.62
CA PHE A 67 12.07 2.11 6.50
C PHE A 67 11.50 0.92 5.73
N LYS A 68 11.40 -0.23 6.39
CA LYS A 68 10.89 -1.47 5.79
C LYS A 68 9.74 -1.99 6.64
N GLN A 69 8.54 -2.05 6.08
CA GLN A 69 7.37 -2.59 6.74
C GLN A 69 6.96 -3.91 6.08
N THR A 70 6.67 -4.94 6.89
CA THR A 70 6.12 -6.18 6.36
C THR A 70 4.69 -5.97 5.93
N ARG A 71 4.38 -6.36 4.70
CA ARG A 71 3.05 -6.34 4.11
C ARG A 71 2.75 -7.67 3.47
N ILE A 72 1.47 -7.96 3.23
CA ILE A 72 1.02 -9.18 2.57
C ILE A 72 0.84 -8.89 1.08
N GLY A 73 1.45 -9.72 0.26
CA GLY A 73 1.38 -9.65 -1.19
C GLY A 73 0.51 -10.74 -1.80
N LYS A 74 0.65 -10.93 -3.10
CA LYS A 74 -0.09 -11.94 -3.86
C LYS A 74 0.08 -13.34 -3.25
N ASN A 75 -1.02 -14.10 -3.20
CA ASN A 75 -1.11 -15.45 -2.63
C ASN A 75 -0.65 -15.53 -1.16
N GLY A 76 -0.86 -14.45 -0.39
CA GLY A 76 -0.51 -14.42 1.03
C GLY A 76 0.98 -14.32 1.34
N LYS A 77 1.85 -14.13 0.35
CA LYS A 77 3.31 -14.08 0.55
C LYS A 77 3.72 -12.75 1.21
N PRO A 78 4.35 -12.76 2.39
CA PRO A 78 4.82 -11.54 3.01
C PRO A 78 6.02 -10.96 2.24
N PHE A 79 6.08 -9.63 2.14
CA PHE A 79 7.21 -8.92 1.56
C PHE A 79 7.56 -7.67 2.39
N LYS A 80 8.76 -7.13 2.21
CA LYS A 80 9.20 -5.89 2.85
C LYS A 80 8.94 -4.71 1.93
N MET A 81 7.94 -3.90 2.25
CA MET A 81 7.64 -2.67 1.53
C MET A 81 8.65 -1.58 1.92
N TYR A 82 9.28 -0.97 0.93
CA TYR A 82 10.26 0.10 1.13
C TYR A 82 9.60 1.48 1.15
N LYS A 83 9.98 2.29 2.14
CA LYS A 83 9.67 3.73 2.19
C LYS A 83 10.93 4.51 2.60
N PHE A 84 11.00 5.79 2.28
CA PHE A 84 11.95 6.63 2.99
C PHE A 84 11.55 6.73 4.46
N ARG A 85 12.54 6.71 5.33
CA ARG A 85 12.29 6.86 6.76
C ARG A 85 11.87 8.30 7.06
N SER A 86 10.71 8.45 7.67
CA SER A 86 10.10 9.73 8.03
C SER A 86 10.02 9.97 9.55
N MET A 87 10.39 8.96 10.33
CA MET A 87 10.42 9.02 11.79
C MET A 87 11.85 8.85 12.32
N ILE A 88 12.07 9.24 13.56
CA ILE A 88 13.31 8.95 14.30
C ILE A 88 13.56 7.45 14.40
N VAL A 89 14.80 7.04 14.65
CA VAL A 89 15.18 5.61 14.65
C VAL A 89 14.45 4.83 15.76
N ASN A 90 14.27 5.43 16.92
CA ASN A 90 13.65 4.85 18.10
C ASN A 90 12.18 5.28 18.28
N ALA A 91 11.45 5.46 17.17
CA ALA A 91 10.06 5.93 17.19
C ALA A 91 9.11 5.02 18.00
N ASP A 92 9.29 3.69 17.93
CA ASP A 92 8.48 2.74 18.69
C ASP A 92 8.80 2.78 20.19
N GLU A 93 10.08 2.89 20.56
CA GLU A 93 10.49 3.04 21.94
C GLU A 93 9.94 4.34 22.55
N MET A 94 10.01 5.44 21.78
CA MET A 94 9.45 6.73 22.21
C MET A 94 7.94 6.65 22.42
N LEU A 95 7.20 5.95 21.56
CA LEU A 95 5.76 5.76 21.71
C LEU A 95 5.42 5.00 23.00
N HIS A 96 6.10 3.88 23.25
CA HIS A 96 5.81 3.03 24.40
C HIS A 96 6.33 3.60 25.73
N SER A 97 7.34 4.47 25.70
CA SER A 97 7.86 5.13 26.90
C SER A 97 7.02 6.33 27.34
N ASN A 98 6.19 6.88 26.46
CA ASN A 98 5.31 8.01 26.76
C ASN A 98 3.85 7.54 26.84
N ILE A 99 3.33 7.37 28.07
CA ILE A 99 1.98 6.84 28.32
C ILE A 99 0.91 7.72 27.66
N GLU A 100 0.98 9.04 27.80
CA GLU A 100 0.01 9.99 27.23
C GLU A 100 -0.02 9.90 25.69
N LEU A 101 1.15 9.82 25.05
CA LEU A 101 1.26 9.66 23.60
C LEU A 101 0.70 8.32 23.15
N TYR A 102 0.93 7.27 23.93
CA TYR A 102 0.42 5.93 23.63
C TYR A 102 -1.10 5.87 23.76
N GLU A 103 -1.69 6.45 24.81
CA GLU A 103 -3.14 6.55 25.00
C GLU A 103 -3.77 7.30 23.83
N LYS A 104 -3.27 8.49 23.47
CA LYS A 104 -3.72 9.25 22.33
C LYS A 104 -3.62 8.45 21.01
N TYR A 105 -2.56 7.67 20.84
CA TYR A 105 -2.36 6.80 19.68
C TYR A 105 -3.43 5.70 19.59
N VAL A 106 -3.76 5.06 20.71
CA VAL A 106 -4.80 4.03 20.78
C VAL A 106 -6.19 4.61 20.54
N GLU A 107 -6.53 5.73 21.19
CA GLU A 107 -7.81 6.43 21.04
C GLU A 107 -8.08 6.86 19.57
N ASN A 108 -7.03 7.25 18.85
CA ASN A 108 -7.11 7.64 17.45
C ASN A 108 -6.93 6.45 16.46
N ASN A 109 -7.37 5.24 16.83
CA ASN A 109 -7.29 4.04 15.98
C ASN A 109 -5.86 3.73 15.49
N TYR A 110 -4.89 3.81 16.40
CA TYR A 110 -3.48 3.54 16.13
C TYR A 110 -2.86 4.49 15.08
N LYS A 111 -3.30 5.75 15.09
CA LYS A 111 -2.76 6.81 14.24
C LYS A 111 -2.61 8.08 15.07
N LEU A 112 -1.59 8.87 14.75
CA LEU A 112 -1.45 10.25 15.20
C LEU A 112 -1.40 11.15 13.96
N GLU A 113 -1.95 12.36 14.09
CA GLU A 113 -1.83 13.36 13.03
C GLU A 113 -0.36 13.71 12.80
N PRO A 114 0.09 13.83 11.54
CA PRO A 114 1.51 14.04 11.22
C PRO A 114 2.12 15.29 11.89
N ASP A 115 1.31 16.30 12.15
CA ASP A 115 1.78 17.55 12.77
C ASP A 115 1.85 17.45 14.30
N GLU A 116 1.17 16.48 14.91
CA GLU A 116 1.14 16.24 16.36
C GLU A 116 2.03 15.06 16.77
N ASP A 117 2.52 14.25 15.83
CA ASP A 117 3.37 13.10 16.13
C ASP A 117 4.83 13.51 16.31
N PRO A 118 5.36 13.55 17.57
CA PRO A 118 6.72 13.99 17.85
C PRO A 118 7.79 13.05 17.27
N ARG A 119 7.40 11.84 16.85
CA ARG A 119 8.29 10.85 16.24
C ARG A 119 8.65 11.21 14.80
N ILE A 120 7.84 12.07 14.16
CA ILE A 120 8.04 12.47 12.77
C ILE A 120 9.05 13.61 12.71
N THR A 121 10.14 13.40 11.97
CA THR A 121 11.15 14.43 11.75
C THR A 121 10.62 15.55 10.84
N ASN A 122 11.27 16.73 10.85
CA ASN A 122 10.89 17.83 9.96
C ASN A 122 10.97 17.43 8.49
N LEU A 123 12.02 16.72 8.07
CA LEU A 123 12.13 16.13 6.75
C LEU A 123 11.01 15.11 6.52
N GLY A 124 10.72 14.29 7.52
CA GLY A 124 9.68 13.27 7.45
C GLY A 124 8.29 13.85 7.21
N ARG A 125 7.95 14.99 7.82
CA ARG A 125 6.71 15.73 7.55
C ARG A 125 6.61 16.15 6.09
N TRP A 126 7.65 16.72 5.56
CA TRP A 126 7.71 17.13 4.16
C TRP A 126 7.59 15.92 3.22
N LEU A 127 8.32 14.82 3.48
CA LEU A 127 8.25 13.60 2.69
C LEU A 127 6.82 13.02 2.66
N ARG A 128 6.13 12.96 3.81
CA ARG A 128 4.76 12.44 3.91
C ARG A 128 3.74 13.34 3.22
N ARG A 129 3.85 14.67 3.41
CA ARG A 129 2.96 15.65 2.78
C ARG A 129 3.03 15.60 1.24
N THR A 130 4.20 15.33 0.70
CA THR A 130 4.44 15.23 -0.73
C THR A 130 4.31 13.80 -1.27
N SER A 131 4.07 12.80 -0.42
CA SER A 131 4.09 11.37 -0.75
C SER A 131 5.43 10.88 -1.35
N ILE A 132 6.49 11.65 -1.22
CA ILE A 132 7.84 11.29 -1.68
C ILE A 132 8.39 10.10 -0.89
N ASP A 133 7.94 9.93 0.37
CA ASP A 133 8.32 8.78 1.20
C ASP A 133 7.95 7.43 0.56
N GLU A 134 7.02 7.39 -0.38
CA GLU A 134 6.57 6.18 -1.06
C GLU A 134 7.35 5.85 -2.35
N ILE A 135 8.18 6.78 -2.86
CA ILE A 135 9.00 6.54 -4.08
C ILE A 135 9.82 5.24 -4.02
N PRO A 136 10.41 4.83 -2.88
CA PRO A 136 11.13 3.56 -2.81
C PRO A 136 10.30 2.31 -3.12
N GLN A 137 8.95 2.40 -3.15
CA GLN A 137 8.10 1.27 -3.56
C GLN A 137 8.34 0.86 -5.02
N PHE A 138 8.87 1.74 -5.88
CA PHE A 138 9.29 1.34 -7.23
C PHE A 138 10.36 0.24 -7.21
N ILE A 139 11.17 0.14 -6.17
CA ILE A 139 12.09 -0.99 -5.95
C ILE A 139 11.29 -2.29 -5.74
N ASN A 140 10.19 -2.26 -4.97
CA ASN A 140 9.32 -3.42 -4.79
C ASN A 140 8.64 -3.84 -6.09
N ILE A 141 8.26 -2.86 -6.92
CA ILE A 141 7.66 -3.14 -8.23
C ILE A 141 8.67 -3.82 -9.14
N LEU A 142 9.92 -3.34 -9.20
CA LEU A 142 10.99 -4.00 -9.97
C LEU A 142 11.29 -5.42 -9.48
N LYS A 143 11.30 -5.64 -8.16
CA LYS A 143 11.46 -6.97 -7.57
C LYS A 143 10.28 -7.90 -7.89
N GLY A 144 9.12 -7.34 -8.23
CA GLY A 144 7.92 -8.10 -8.53
C GLY A 144 7.02 -8.38 -7.33
N ASP A 145 7.32 -7.82 -6.18
CA ASP A 145 6.48 -7.88 -4.97
C ASP A 145 5.19 -7.09 -5.16
N MET A 146 5.27 -5.97 -5.90
CA MET A 146 4.19 -5.03 -6.16
C MET A 146 4.00 -4.78 -7.66
N SER A 147 2.95 -4.06 -8.00
CA SER A 147 2.66 -3.47 -9.31
C SER A 147 2.47 -1.96 -9.16
N ILE A 148 2.51 -1.20 -10.25
CA ILE A 148 2.17 0.22 -10.22
C ILE A 148 0.72 0.39 -9.79
N VAL A 149 -0.20 -0.34 -10.43
CA VAL A 149 -1.63 -0.28 -10.14
C VAL A 149 -2.10 -1.60 -9.55
N GLY A 150 -2.78 -1.51 -8.42
CA GLY A 150 -3.33 -2.66 -7.70
C GLY A 150 -3.93 -2.24 -6.37
N PRO A 151 -4.58 -3.16 -5.65
CA PRO A 151 -5.08 -2.88 -4.31
C PRO A 151 -3.93 -2.52 -3.36
N ARG A 152 -4.22 -1.69 -2.35
CA ARG A 152 -3.21 -1.26 -1.40
C ARG A 152 -2.61 -2.44 -0.63
N PRO A 153 -1.29 -2.52 -0.44
CA PRO A 153 -0.68 -3.54 0.39
C PRO A 153 -1.10 -3.38 1.86
N VAL A 154 -1.66 -4.43 2.45
CA VAL A 154 -2.18 -4.46 3.81
C VAL A 154 -1.23 -5.19 4.77
N VAL A 155 -1.35 -4.92 6.07
CA VAL A 155 -0.73 -5.72 7.13
C VAL A 155 -1.59 -6.97 7.39
N LYS A 156 -1.01 -7.95 8.07
CA LYS A 156 -1.71 -9.23 8.34
C LYS A 156 -3.02 -9.03 9.12
N GLU A 157 -3.02 -8.09 10.03
CA GLU A 157 -4.15 -7.77 10.90
C GLU A 157 -5.33 -7.18 10.11
N GLU A 158 -5.06 -6.43 9.03
CA GLU A 158 -6.10 -5.85 8.18
C GLU A 158 -6.81 -6.90 7.31
N LEU A 159 -6.25 -8.11 7.13
CA LEU A 159 -6.88 -9.16 6.31
C LEU A 159 -8.23 -9.62 6.88
N LYS A 160 -8.43 -9.53 8.19
CA LYS A 160 -9.71 -9.87 8.83
C LYS A 160 -10.89 -9.04 8.31
N GLU A 161 -10.64 -7.81 7.86
CA GLU A 161 -11.69 -6.93 7.33
C GLU A 161 -12.26 -7.41 5.99
N TYR A 162 -11.51 -8.27 5.28
CA TYR A 162 -11.96 -8.86 4.01
C TYR A 162 -12.80 -10.13 4.21
N GLY A 163 -12.81 -10.74 5.43
CA GLY A 163 -13.57 -11.94 5.72
C GLY A 163 -13.30 -13.06 4.70
N ASP A 164 -14.35 -13.69 4.19
CA ASP A 164 -14.26 -14.79 3.21
C ASP A 164 -13.70 -14.35 1.84
N ARG A 165 -13.60 -13.04 1.60
CA ARG A 165 -13.09 -12.46 0.35
C ARG A 165 -11.57 -12.27 0.32
N VAL A 166 -10.84 -12.72 1.35
CA VAL A 166 -9.37 -12.59 1.46
C VAL A 166 -8.67 -13.21 0.25
N ASP A 167 -9.04 -14.41 -0.16
CA ASP A 167 -8.41 -15.13 -1.28
C ASP A 167 -8.56 -14.36 -2.59
N LYS A 168 -9.73 -13.76 -2.82
CA LYS A 168 -9.97 -12.90 -3.97
C LYS A 168 -9.08 -11.65 -3.93
N PHE A 169 -8.98 -10.98 -2.80
CA PHE A 169 -8.09 -9.83 -2.59
C PHE A 169 -6.62 -10.20 -2.87
N LEU A 170 -6.17 -11.33 -2.36
CA LEU A 170 -4.79 -11.81 -2.49
C LEU A 170 -4.48 -12.46 -3.86
N SER A 171 -5.46 -12.59 -4.74
CA SER A 171 -5.26 -13.18 -6.08
C SER A 171 -4.43 -12.30 -7.03
N VAL A 172 -4.31 -11.00 -6.73
CA VAL A 172 -3.56 -10.01 -7.51
C VAL A 172 -2.37 -9.46 -6.73
N LYS A 173 -1.41 -8.83 -7.42
CA LYS A 173 -0.32 -8.10 -6.75
C LYS A 173 -0.84 -6.80 -6.16
N PRO A 174 -0.39 -6.42 -4.96
CA PRO A 174 -0.67 -5.10 -4.42
C PRO A 174 -0.03 -4.00 -5.28
N GLY A 175 -0.66 -2.83 -5.31
CA GLY A 175 -0.22 -1.69 -6.09
C GLY A 175 0.36 -0.55 -5.24
N ALA A 176 1.22 0.26 -5.85
CA ALA A 176 1.62 1.56 -5.28
C ALA A 176 0.48 2.59 -5.42
N MET A 177 -0.29 2.48 -6.49
CA MET A 177 -1.52 3.25 -6.75
C MET A 177 -2.70 2.29 -6.84
N GLY A 178 -3.81 2.61 -6.16
CA GLY A 178 -5.02 1.81 -6.15
C GLY A 178 -6.28 2.65 -6.25
N LEU A 179 -7.39 2.00 -6.54
CA LEU A 179 -8.69 2.62 -6.68
C LEU A 179 -9.08 3.40 -5.42
N TRP A 180 -8.84 2.83 -4.25
CA TRP A 180 -9.11 3.50 -2.97
C TRP A 180 -8.35 4.83 -2.83
N GLN A 181 -7.07 4.88 -3.21
CA GLN A 181 -6.28 6.11 -3.16
C GLN A 181 -6.81 7.18 -4.13
N ALA A 182 -7.38 6.76 -5.27
CA ALA A 182 -7.97 7.66 -6.26
C ALA A 182 -9.39 8.12 -5.90
N SER A 183 -10.10 7.39 -5.04
CA SER A 183 -11.53 7.63 -4.72
C SER A 183 -11.76 8.45 -3.44
N GLY A 184 -10.74 9.04 -2.83
CA GLY A 184 -10.92 9.90 -1.64
C GLY A 184 -10.08 9.52 -0.41
N ARG A 185 -9.18 8.55 -0.53
CA ARG A 185 -8.17 8.16 0.49
C ARG A 185 -8.74 7.98 1.91
N SER A 186 -8.37 8.88 2.81
CA SER A 186 -8.69 8.80 4.26
C SER A 186 -10.18 8.93 4.60
N ASN A 187 -11.02 9.38 3.67
CA ASN A 187 -12.46 9.53 3.91
C ASN A 187 -13.25 8.23 3.75
N ILE A 188 -12.62 7.18 3.22
CA ILE A 188 -13.23 5.88 3.00
C ILE A 188 -12.59 4.86 3.94
N GLY A 189 -13.37 4.41 4.92
CA GLY A 189 -12.98 3.39 5.90
C GLY A 189 -13.41 1.97 5.51
N TYR A 190 -13.20 1.02 6.43
CA TYR A 190 -13.79 -0.31 6.35
C TYR A 190 -15.27 -0.28 6.74
N PRO A 191 -16.19 -1.05 6.12
CA PRO A 191 -15.92 -2.07 5.08
C PRO A 191 -15.89 -1.54 3.62
N GLU A 192 -16.31 -0.29 3.36
CA GLU A 192 -16.45 0.28 2.01
C GLU A 192 -15.14 0.23 1.21
N ARG A 193 -14.03 0.38 1.89
CA ARG A 193 -12.71 0.24 1.29
C ARG A 193 -12.48 -1.16 0.71
N CYS A 194 -12.93 -2.22 1.39
CA CYS A 194 -12.83 -3.59 0.87
C CYS A 194 -13.56 -3.74 -0.46
N ASP A 195 -14.75 -3.16 -0.58
CA ASP A 195 -15.56 -3.25 -1.79
C ASP A 195 -14.89 -2.54 -2.97
N LEU A 196 -14.28 -1.37 -2.74
CA LEU A 196 -13.50 -0.67 -3.76
C LEU A 196 -12.27 -1.47 -4.21
N GLU A 197 -11.52 -2.03 -3.27
CA GLU A 197 -10.33 -2.83 -3.59
C GLU A 197 -10.70 -4.12 -4.35
N LEU A 198 -11.80 -4.77 -3.99
CA LEU A 198 -12.31 -5.95 -4.66
C LEU A 198 -12.91 -5.62 -6.04
N SER A 199 -13.57 -4.47 -6.20
CA SER A 199 -14.01 -3.99 -7.51
C SER A 199 -12.85 -3.86 -8.50
N TYR A 200 -11.68 -3.41 -8.03
CA TYR A 200 -10.47 -3.43 -8.87
C TYR A 200 -10.12 -4.85 -9.32
N VAL A 201 -10.21 -5.86 -8.44
CA VAL A 201 -9.88 -7.25 -8.78
C VAL A 201 -10.79 -7.79 -9.87
N ASP A 202 -12.09 -7.46 -9.82
CA ASP A 202 -13.09 -7.89 -10.81
C ASP A 202 -12.90 -7.27 -12.18
N HIS A 203 -12.51 -6.00 -12.21
CA HIS A 203 -12.41 -5.22 -13.45
C HIS A 203 -10.97 -5.01 -13.92
N ALA A 204 -9.98 -5.66 -13.28
CA ALA A 204 -8.59 -5.51 -13.61
C ALA A 204 -8.31 -5.74 -15.10
N SER A 205 -8.03 -4.67 -15.83
CA SER A 205 -7.66 -4.65 -17.24
C SER A 205 -6.63 -3.56 -17.48
N TYR A 206 -5.96 -3.60 -18.63
CA TYR A 206 -4.95 -2.60 -18.98
C TYR A 206 -5.54 -1.18 -19.02
N TRP A 207 -6.72 -1.04 -19.63
CA TRP A 207 -7.44 0.24 -19.72
C TRP A 207 -7.97 0.73 -18.38
N TYR A 208 -8.46 -0.17 -17.55
CA TYR A 208 -8.93 0.16 -16.21
C TYR A 208 -7.79 0.71 -15.34
N CYS A 209 -6.58 0.11 -15.45
CA CYS A 209 -5.40 0.62 -14.78
C CYS A 209 -5.03 2.05 -15.25
N LEU A 210 -5.11 2.33 -16.56
CA LEU A 210 -4.79 3.66 -17.11
C LEU A 210 -5.81 4.73 -16.72
N LEU A 211 -7.09 4.40 -16.70
CA LEU A 211 -8.16 5.33 -16.31
C LEU A 211 -8.00 5.85 -14.88
N TYR A 212 -7.59 4.99 -13.96
CA TYR A 212 -7.43 5.36 -12.55
C TYR A 212 -6.06 5.95 -12.19
N THR A 213 -5.11 5.97 -13.10
CA THR A 213 -3.87 6.75 -12.96
C THR A 213 -4.04 8.20 -13.41
N SER A 214 -5.13 8.51 -14.11
CA SER A 214 -5.44 9.87 -14.53
C SER A 214 -6.19 10.61 -13.42
N PRO A 215 -5.76 11.82 -12.98
CA PRO A 215 -6.47 12.59 -11.96
C PRO A 215 -7.89 12.90 -12.44
N SER A 216 -8.87 12.51 -11.61
CA SER A 216 -10.28 12.78 -11.90
C SER A 216 -10.53 14.29 -11.97
N PRO A 217 -11.39 14.78 -12.88
CA PRO A 217 -11.80 16.18 -12.89
C PRO A 217 -12.45 16.64 -11.57
N ARG A 218 -12.96 15.71 -10.75
CA ARG A 218 -13.54 15.99 -9.42
C ARG A 218 -12.51 16.37 -8.36
N ASP A 219 -11.24 15.94 -8.53
CA ASP A 219 -10.16 16.27 -7.58
C ASP A 219 -9.67 17.73 -7.72
N ARG A 220 -10.09 18.45 -8.79
CA ARG A 220 -9.75 19.86 -9.02
C ARG A 220 -10.69 20.86 -8.37
N SER A 221 -11.77 20.40 -7.74
CA SER A 221 -12.79 21.28 -7.15
C SER A 221 -12.65 21.47 -5.64
N VAL A 222 -11.57 20.96 -5.04
CA VAL A 222 -11.27 21.13 -3.60
C VAL A 222 -9.85 21.70 -3.47
N SER A 223 -9.72 22.94 -3.87
CA SER A 223 -8.58 23.81 -3.53
C SER A 223 -9.10 25.19 -3.14
#